data_5ebd906f24a2c593053a9ef419cf6205
#
_entry.id   5ebd906f24a2c593053a9ef419cf6205
#
_cell.length_a   1.000
_cell.length_b   1.000
_cell.length_c   1.000
_cell.angle_alpha   90.00
_cell.angle_beta   90.00
_cell.angle_gamma   90.00
#
_symmetry.space_group_name_H-M   'P 1'
#
loop_
_entity.id
_entity.type
_entity.pdbx_description
1 polymer ?
#
loop_
_entity_poly.entity_id
_entity_poly.type
_entity_poly.pdbx_seq_one_letter_code
_entity_poly.pdbx_strand_id
1 'polypeptide(L)'
;MGLPADLIRQFFHAAVKSVLVYGATSGVGYAAIQIAKDIGSKVISTVGSKDKIKYAEEAGANQVFLHDKNLYQNIKKYLGKKKVDVVFEHIGQKTWETSMRLLNKGGKIVTCGATTGSDVKINLTHLFFKQLSILGSTMSDINSFKEVMDKIADKKYFPLIDKVFSFSDIIDAHKRIENRKNIGKVIINFKDI
;
A
#
# COMPACT_ATOMS: atom_id res chain seq x y z
N MET A 1 12.28 -1.35 4.38
CA MET A 1 11.97 -1.83 3.02
C MET A 1 11.33 -0.63 2.32
N GLY A 2 12.10 0.06 1.49
CA GLY A 2 11.64 1.22 0.72
C GLY A 2 10.88 0.75 -0.51
N LEU A 3 9.87 1.51 -0.95
CA LEU A 3 9.33 1.37 -2.28
C LEU A 3 10.38 1.88 -3.27
N PRO A 4 10.66 1.16 -4.37
CA PRO A 4 11.59 1.65 -5.39
C PRO A 4 11.05 2.96 -5.99
N ALA A 5 11.91 3.98 -6.14
CA ALA A 5 11.53 5.23 -6.82
C ALA A 5 11.12 4.98 -8.28
N ASP A 6 11.72 3.98 -8.93
CA ASP A 6 11.32 3.55 -10.26
C ASP A 6 9.88 3.01 -10.31
N LEU A 7 9.42 2.37 -9.24
CA LEU A 7 8.01 2.01 -9.06
C LEU A 7 7.14 3.27 -9.07
N ILE A 8 7.60 4.31 -8.38
CA ILE A 8 6.91 5.60 -8.34
C ILE A 8 6.87 6.18 -9.76
N ARG A 9 7.99 6.22 -10.46
CA ARG A 9 8.08 6.79 -11.81
C ARG A 9 7.35 5.97 -12.86
N GLN A 10 7.45 4.64 -12.83
CA GLN A 10 6.78 3.76 -13.81
C GLN A 10 5.26 3.72 -13.64
N PHE A 11 4.77 3.84 -12.41
CA PHE A 11 3.36 3.61 -12.10
C PHE A 11 2.59 4.86 -11.74
N PHE A 12 3.27 5.90 -11.28
CA PHE A 12 2.67 7.15 -10.89
C PHE A 12 3.12 8.30 -11.83
N HIS A 13 2.92 8.13 -13.15
CA HIS A 13 3.02 9.27 -14.05
C HIS A 13 1.96 10.31 -13.70
N ALA A 14 2.18 11.56 -14.06
CA ALA A 14 1.26 12.68 -13.86
C ALA A 14 -0.19 12.45 -14.33
N ALA A 15 -0.43 11.36 -15.08
CA ALA A 15 -1.75 10.93 -15.54
C ALA A 15 -2.53 10.05 -14.55
N VAL A 16 -1.91 9.55 -13.47
CA VAL A 16 -2.61 8.72 -12.46
C VAL A 16 -3.45 9.59 -11.57
N LYS A 17 -4.78 9.56 -11.77
CA LYS A 17 -5.73 10.38 -11.03
C LYS A 17 -6.19 9.75 -9.73
N SER A 18 -6.18 8.40 -9.64
CA SER A 18 -6.72 7.68 -8.49
C SER A 18 -5.99 6.37 -8.23
N VAL A 19 -5.69 6.12 -6.96
CA VAL A 19 -4.96 4.94 -6.49
C VAL A 19 -5.72 4.28 -5.34
N LEU A 20 -5.85 2.95 -5.39
CA LEU A 20 -6.26 2.13 -4.27
C LEU A 20 -5.02 1.50 -3.63
N VAL A 21 -4.80 1.75 -2.34
CA VAL A 21 -3.70 1.20 -1.56
C VAL A 21 -4.25 0.30 -0.47
N TYR A 22 -3.93 -0.98 -0.51
CA TYR A 22 -4.29 -1.89 0.58
C TYR A 22 -3.35 -1.74 1.78
N GLY A 23 -3.89 -1.99 2.99
CA GLY A 23 -3.09 -2.05 4.21
C GLY A 23 -2.36 -0.74 4.53
N ALA A 24 -3.09 0.35 4.63
CA ALA A 24 -2.59 1.71 4.86
C ALA A 24 -1.54 1.85 5.97
N THR A 25 -1.66 1.06 7.04
CA THR A 25 -0.76 1.13 8.20
C THR A 25 0.38 0.12 8.16
N SER A 26 0.54 -0.60 7.04
CA SER A 26 1.77 -1.36 6.78
C SER A 26 2.89 -0.41 6.35
N GLY A 27 4.15 -0.82 6.52
CA GLY A 27 5.27 0.03 6.09
C GLY A 27 5.25 0.39 4.61
N VAL A 28 4.86 -0.55 3.73
CA VAL A 28 4.75 -0.30 2.28
C VAL A 28 3.48 0.47 1.93
N GLY A 29 2.34 0.17 2.57
CA GLY A 29 1.08 0.87 2.32
C GLY A 29 1.15 2.34 2.74
N TYR A 30 1.72 2.62 3.91
CA TYR A 30 1.90 3.99 4.40
C TYR A 30 2.78 4.82 3.47
N ALA A 31 3.90 4.26 3.00
CA ALA A 31 4.76 4.91 2.03
C ALA A 31 4.05 5.13 0.69
N ALA A 32 3.31 4.13 0.19
CA ALA A 32 2.58 4.23 -1.07
C ALA A 32 1.52 5.34 -1.05
N ILE A 33 0.83 5.55 0.09
CA ILE A 33 -0.14 6.64 0.25
C ILE A 33 0.56 8.00 0.12
N GLN A 34 1.66 8.21 0.87
CA GLN A 34 2.39 9.48 0.84
C GLN A 34 2.90 9.81 -0.56
N ILE A 35 3.47 8.81 -1.26
CA ILE A 35 3.97 8.98 -2.62
C ILE A 35 2.84 9.28 -3.59
N ALA A 36 1.74 8.52 -3.55
CA ALA A 36 0.58 8.76 -4.39
C ALA A 36 -0.03 10.16 -4.16
N LYS A 37 -0.02 10.62 -2.92
CA LYS A 37 -0.46 11.97 -2.56
C LYS A 37 0.47 13.05 -3.10
N ASP A 38 1.79 12.84 -2.98
CA ASP A 38 2.82 13.78 -3.46
C ASP A 38 2.73 14.05 -4.96
N ILE A 39 2.38 13.04 -5.75
CA ILE A 39 2.16 13.18 -7.20
C ILE A 39 0.75 13.66 -7.57
N GLY A 40 -0.08 14.06 -6.60
CA GLY A 40 -1.41 14.63 -6.82
C GLY A 40 -2.53 13.63 -7.07
N SER A 41 -2.33 12.34 -6.81
CA SER A 41 -3.38 11.34 -6.97
C SER A 41 -4.42 11.40 -5.85
N LYS A 42 -5.67 11.06 -6.18
CA LYS A 42 -6.70 10.75 -5.19
C LYS A 42 -6.46 9.36 -4.62
N VAL A 43 -6.21 9.27 -3.32
CA VAL A 43 -5.85 8.02 -2.65
C VAL A 43 -7.05 7.44 -1.89
N ILE A 44 -7.41 6.23 -2.22
CA ILE A 44 -8.32 5.37 -1.46
C ILE A 44 -7.48 4.33 -0.76
N SER A 45 -7.75 4.05 0.51
CA SER A 45 -6.99 3.03 1.21
C SER A 45 -7.84 2.14 2.10
N THR A 46 -7.23 1.08 2.62
CA THR A 46 -7.89 0.12 3.51
C THR A 46 -7.10 -0.10 4.78
N VAL A 47 -7.81 -0.35 5.87
CA VAL A 47 -7.23 -0.72 7.18
C VAL A 47 -7.97 -1.93 7.76
N GLY A 48 -7.30 -2.66 8.65
CA GLY A 48 -7.87 -3.83 9.31
C GLY A 48 -8.82 -3.52 10.47
N SER A 49 -8.75 -2.31 11.05
CA SER A 49 -9.54 -1.91 12.22
C SER A 49 -9.77 -0.39 12.23
N LYS A 50 -10.82 0.05 12.94
CA LYS A 50 -11.23 1.47 12.96
C LYS A 50 -10.20 2.41 13.57
N ASP A 51 -9.48 1.98 14.58
CA ASP A 51 -8.43 2.75 15.26
C ASP A 51 -7.25 3.10 14.33
N LYS A 52 -7.10 2.36 13.22
CA LYS A 52 -6.07 2.58 12.21
C LYS A 52 -6.44 3.61 11.15
N ILE A 53 -7.71 4.05 11.07
CA ILE A 53 -8.20 4.99 10.05
C ILE A 53 -7.42 6.30 10.09
N LYS A 54 -7.26 6.89 11.27
CA LYS A 54 -6.57 8.17 11.45
C LYS A 54 -5.16 8.19 10.87
N TYR A 55 -4.41 7.10 11.00
CA TYR A 55 -3.04 7.02 10.45
C TYR A 55 -3.02 6.97 8.92
N ALA A 56 -4.03 6.36 8.31
CA ALA A 56 -4.16 6.38 6.85
C ALA A 56 -4.51 7.78 6.33
N GLU A 57 -5.35 8.52 7.05
CA GLU A 57 -5.72 9.89 6.75
C GLU A 57 -4.52 10.84 6.94
N GLU A 58 -3.76 10.68 8.02
CA GLU A 58 -2.51 11.41 8.27
C GLU A 58 -1.47 11.18 7.17
N ALA A 59 -1.39 9.97 6.61
CA ALA A 59 -0.55 9.68 5.45
C ALA A 59 -1.02 10.38 4.17
N GLY A 60 -2.25 10.88 4.12
CA GLY A 60 -2.83 11.59 2.99
C GLY A 60 -3.90 10.82 2.21
N ALA A 61 -4.45 9.72 2.75
CA ALA A 61 -5.58 9.03 2.13
C ALA A 61 -6.83 9.92 2.13
N ASN A 62 -7.48 10.03 0.96
CA ASN A 62 -8.71 10.82 0.81
C ASN A 62 -9.95 10.06 1.31
N GLN A 63 -9.89 8.74 1.31
CA GLN A 63 -10.94 7.87 1.82
C GLN A 63 -10.35 6.57 2.32
N VAL A 64 -10.81 6.12 3.47
CA VAL A 64 -10.34 4.87 4.11
C VAL A 64 -11.53 3.94 4.35
N PHE A 65 -11.36 2.66 4.03
CA PHE A 65 -12.36 1.62 4.25
C PHE A 65 -11.82 0.53 5.17
N LEU A 66 -12.70 -0.12 5.89
CA LEU A 66 -12.35 -1.34 6.61
C LEU A 66 -12.18 -2.50 5.63
N HIS A 67 -11.18 -3.32 5.87
CA HIS A 67 -10.90 -4.53 5.11
C HIS A 67 -11.80 -5.67 5.60
N ASP A 68 -13.08 -5.60 5.25
CA ASP A 68 -14.12 -6.56 5.62
C ASP A 68 -14.79 -7.19 4.39
N LYS A 69 -15.80 -8.04 4.63
CA LYS A 69 -16.58 -8.72 3.58
C LYS A 69 -17.32 -7.77 2.63
N ASN A 70 -17.57 -6.53 3.04
CA ASN A 70 -18.29 -5.52 2.26
C ASN A 70 -17.35 -4.55 1.52
N LEU A 71 -16.04 -4.76 1.60
CA LEU A 71 -15.03 -3.84 1.07
C LEU A 71 -15.30 -3.45 -0.39
N TYR A 72 -15.55 -4.43 -1.27
CA TYR A 72 -15.83 -4.17 -2.68
C TYR A 72 -17.06 -3.28 -2.87
N GLN A 73 -18.17 -3.59 -2.20
CA GLN A 73 -19.41 -2.84 -2.28
C GLN A 73 -19.24 -1.42 -1.76
N ASN A 74 -18.53 -1.25 -0.65
CA ASN A 74 -18.28 0.04 -0.04
C ASN A 74 -17.44 0.94 -0.95
N ILE A 75 -16.36 0.41 -1.52
CA ILE A 75 -15.52 1.16 -2.49
C ILE A 75 -16.32 1.47 -3.76
N LYS A 76 -17.07 0.51 -4.28
CA LYS A 76 -17.90 0.71 -5.48
C LYS A 76 -18.97 1.78 -5.25
N LYS A 77 -19.62 1.79 -4.09
CA LYS A 77 -20.61 2.82 -3.72
C LYS A 77 -19.98 4.21 -3.68
N TYR A 78 -18.81 4.34 -3.07
CA TYR A 78 -18.06 5.59 -2.99
C TYR A 78 -17.63 6.11 -4.37
N LEU A 79 -17.12 5.23 -5.21
CA LEU A 79 -16.66 5.58 -6.56
C LEU A 79 -17.82 5.84 -7.53
N GLY A 80 -19.00 5.28 -7.29
CA GLY A 80 -20.14 5.34 -8.21
C GLY A 80 -19.83 4.63 -9.54
N LYS A 81 -19.90 5.37 -10.65
CA LYS A 81 -19.54 4.89 -11.99
C LYS A 81 -18.03 4.90 -12.27
N LYS A 82 -17.26 5.63 -11.46
CA LYS A 82 -15.80 5.73 -11.57
C LYS A 82 -15.13 4.46 -11.05
N LYS A 83 -13.88 4.30 -11.38
CA LYS A 83 -12.99 3.24 -10.90
C LYS A 83 -11.62 3.86 -10.60
N VAL A 84 -10.65 3.06 -10.20
CA VAL A 84 -9.29 3.52 -9.93
C VAL A 84 -8.34 3.24 -11.10
N ASP A 85 -7.33 4.06 -11.24
CA ASP A 85 -6.34 3.92 -12.31
C ASP A 85 -5.23 2.93 -11.92
N VAL A 86 -4.88 2.91 -10.64
CA VAL A 86 -3.86 2.02 -10.10
C VAL A 86 -4.36 1.35 -8.82
N VAL A 87 -4.05 0.07 -8.67
CA VAL A 87 -4.15 -0.66 -7.41
C VAL A 87 -2.74 -1.05 -6.96
N PHE A 88 -2.35 -0.58 -5.78
CA PHE A 88 -1.15 -1.03 -5.11
C PHE A 88 -1.48 -2.24 -4.23
N GLU A 89 -1.04 -3.41 -4.68
CA GLU A 89 -1.42 -4.72 -4.15
C GLU A 89 -0.23 -5.40 -3.46
N HIS A 90 -0.44 -5.86 -2.24
CA HIS A 90 0.54 -6.67 -1.51
C HIS A 90 -0.12 -7.72 -0.60
N ILE A 91 -1.44 -7.85 -0.72
CA ILE A 91 -2.25 -8.80 0.05
C ILE A 91 -2.32 -10.15 -0.69
N GLY A 92 -2.57 -10.11 -2.01
CA GLY A 92 -2.62 -11.29 -2.86
C GLY A 92 -4.00 -11.92 -2.96
N GLN A 93 -4.11 -13.22 -2.73
CA GLN A 93 -5.28 -14.05 -3.05
C GLN A 93 -6.61 -13.45 -2.58
N LYS A 94 -6.69 -12.93 -1.36
CA LYS A 94 -7.95 -12.42 -0.79
C LYS A 94 -8.47 -11.13 -1.43
N THR A 95 -7.62 -10.34 -2.06
CA THR A 95 -7.98 -9.02 -2.62
C THR A 95 -7.92 -8.96 -4.13
N TRP A 96 -7.29 -9.94 -4.76
CA TRP A 96 -6.99 -9.91 -6.19
C TRP A 96 -8.20 -9.68 -7.10
N GLU A 97 -9.27 -10.42 -6.87
CA GLU A 97 -10.51 -10.25 -7.65
C GLU A 97 -11.10 -8.85 -7.48
N THR A 98 -11.13 -8.34 -6.25
CA THR A 98 -11.60 -6.99 -5.96
C THR A 98 -10.74 -5.96 -6.67
N SER A 99 -9.43 -6.12 -6.64
CA SER A 99 -8.45 -5.26 -7.31
C SER A 99 -8.72 -5.19 -8.82
N MET A 100 -8.84 -6.34 -9.48
CA MET A 100 -9.14 -6.42 -10.91
C MET A 100 -10.47 -5.74 -11.28
N ARG A 101 -11.51 -5.92 -10.47
CA ARG A 101 -12.85 -5.38 -10.74
C ARG A 101 -12.94 -3.87 -10.57
N LEU A 102 -12.13 -3.29 -9.68
CA LEU A 102 -12.11 -1.86 -9.38
C LEU A 102 -11.30 -1.03 -10.37
N LEU A 103 -10.52 -1.64 -11.26
CA LEU A 103 -9.70 -0.92 -12.24
C LEU A 103 -10.50 -0.30 -13.38
N ASN A 104 -10.14 0.91 -13.76
CA ASN A 104 -10.53 1.55 -15.01
C ASN A 104 -10.01 0.77 -16.24
N LYS A 105 -10.52 1.09 -17.43
CA LYS A 105 -9.88 0.68 -18.69
C LYS A 105 -8.47 1.30 -18.74
N GLY A 106 -7.47 0.50 -19.12
CA GLY A 106 -6.05 0.90 -19.11
C GLY A 106 -5.43 0.94 -17.70
N GLY A 107 -6.17 0.50 -16.66
CA GLY A 107 -5.70 0.51 -15.28
C GLY A 107 -4.61 -0.52 -15.00
N LYS A 108 -3.88 -0.34 -13.89
CA LYS A 108 -2.71 -1.15 -13.53
C LYS A 108 -2.84 -1.74 -12.13
N ILE A 109 -2.44 -2.99 -11.95
CA ILE A 109 -2.10 -3.55 -10.64
C ILE A 109 -0.59 -3.56 -10.52
N VAL A 110 -0.09 -3.01 -9.41
CA VAL A 110 1.31 -3.12 -9.00
C VAL A 110 1.37 -4.02 -7.78
N THR A 111 2.05 -5.14 -7.88
CA THR A 111 2.18 -6.08 -6.77
C THR A 111 3.62 -6.22 -6.29
N CYS A 112 3.80 -6.14 -4.97
CA CYS A 112 5.09 -6.31 -4.30
C CYS A 112 5.03 -7.32 -3.15
N GLY A 113 3.96 -8.10 -3.07
CA GLY A 113 3.78 -9.10 -2.01
C GLY A 113 2.49 -9.90 -2.18
N ALA A 114 2.39 -11.00 -1.43
CA ALA A 114 1.27 -11.93 -1.47
C ALA A 114 1.00 -12.52 -0.08
N THR A 115 0.70 -11.66 0.91
CA THR A 115 0.61 -12.06 2.33
C THR A 115 -0.55 -13.03 2.64
N THR A 116 -1.52 -13.18 1.74
CA THR A 116 -2.65 -14.11 1.91
C THR A 116 -2.64 -15.28 0.92
N GLY A 117 -1.57 -15.42 0.16
CA GLY A 117 -1.37 -16.45 -0.87
C GLY A 117 -0.96 -15.86 -2.21
N SER A 118 -0.10 -16.58 -2.91
CA SER A 118 0.48 -16.17 -4.21
C SER A 118 -0.37 -16.58 -5.40
N ASP A 119 -1.18 -17.62 -5.24
CA ASP A 119 -1.95 -18.19 -6.36
C ASP A 119 -3.26 -17.42 -6.57
N VAL A 120 -3.36 -16.78 -7.72
CA VAL A 120 -4.51 -15.94 -8.08
C VAL A 120 -5.09 -16.37 -9.43
N LYS A 121 -6.41 -16.23 -9.57
CA LYS A 121 -7.10 -16.47 -10.85
C LYS A 121 -7.21 -15.17 -11.63
N ILE A 122 -6.87 -15.21 -12.92
CA ILE A 122 -6.99 -14.08 -13.83
C ILE A 122 -8.00 -14.42 -14.92
N ASN A 123 -9.03 -13.57 -15.08
CA ASN A 123 -9.91 -13.63 -16.22
C ASN A 123 -9.25 -12.90 -17.38
N LEU A 124 -8.74 -13.66 -18.37
CA LEU A 124 -8.03 -13.10 -19.52
C LEU A 124 -8.93 -12.20 -20.37
N THR A 125 -10.21 -12.54 -20.53
CA THR A 125 -11.18 -11.68 -21.24
C THR A 125 -11.26 -10.31 -20.58
N HIS A 126 -11.40 -10.27 -19.26
CA HIS A 126 -11.43 -9.03 -18.52
C HIS A 126 -10.11 -8.25 -18.66
N LEU A 127 -8.97 -8.95 -18.63
CA LEU A 127 -7.63 -8.37 -18.79
C LEU A 127 -7.48 -7.66 -20.12
N PHE A 128 -7.75 -8.36 -21.26
CA PHE A 128 -7.51 -7.77 -22.57
C PHE A 128 -8.60 -6.76 -22.98
N PHE A 129 -9.88 -7.00 -22.71
CA PHE A 129 -10.95 -6.05 -23.03
C PHE A 129 -10.76 -4.70 -22.35
N LYS A 130 -10.28 -4.72 -21.12
CA LYS A 130 -9.99 -3.50 -20.37
C LYS A 130 -8.58 -2.98 -20.55
N GLN A 131 -7.74 -3.68 -21.30
CA GLN A 131 -6.34 -3.29 -21.52
C GLN A 131 -5.59 -3.09 -20.19
N LEU A 132 -5.80 -4.00 -19.22
CA LEU A 132 -5.19 -3.90 -17.91
C LEU A 132 -3.73 -4.35 -17.96
N SER A 133 -2.93 -3.81 -17.05
CA SER A 133 -1.53 -4.24 -16.84
C SER A 133 -1.37 -4.81 -15.43
N ILE A 134 -0.57 -5.87 -15.31
CA ILE A 134 -0.16 -6.45 -14.03
C ILE A 134 1.36 -6.38 -13.98
N LEU A 135 1.88 -5.72 -12.95
CA LEU A 135 3.28 -5.35 -12.85
C LEU A 135 3.82 -5.83 -11.51
N GLY A 136 4.89 -6.62 -11.57
CA GLY A 136 5.62 -7.05 -10.39
C GLY A 136 6.65 -6.00 -9.97
N SER A 137 6.88 -5.88 -8.68
CA SER A 137 7.90 -5.02 -8.12
C SER A 137 8.59 -5.68 -6.96
N THR A 138 9.90 -5.60 -6.92
CA THR A 138 10.72 -6.08 -5.81
C THR A 138 11.94 -5.21 -5.64
N MET A 139 12.38 -5.09 -4.38
CA MET A 139 13.61 -4.40 -4.01
C MET A 139 13.68 -2.94 -4.51
N SER A 140 14.86 -2.36 -4.47
CA SER A 140 15.13 -0.99 -4.91
C SER A 140 16.59 -0.88 -5.29
N ASP A 141 16.91 -0.12 -6.33
CA ASP A 141 18.29 0.27 -6.63
C ASP A 141 18.78 1.39 -5.70
N ILE A 142 20.08 1.65 -5.75
CA ILE A 142 20.72 2.65 -4.87
C ILE A 142 20.26 4.08 -5.15
N ASN A 143 19.90 4.40 -6.38
CA ASN A 143 19.47 5.75 -6.74
C ASN A 143 18.07 6.03 -6.21
N SER A 144 17.17 5.07 -6.37
CA SER A 144 15.83 5.10 -5.78
C SER A 144 15.88 5.21 -4.25
N PHE A 145 16.80 4.48 -3.61
CA PHE A 145 17.01 4.60 -2.16
C PHE A 145 17.45 6.00 -1.76
N LYS A 146 18.43 6.59 -2.45
CA LYS A 146 18.91 7.96 -2.18
C LYS A 146 17.78 8.98 -2.34
N GLU A 147 17.01 8.92 -3.44
CA GLU A 147 15.88 9.83 -3.67
C GLU A 147 14.86 9.78 -2.53
N VAL A 148 14.52 8.59 -2.03
CA VAL A 148 13.59 8.45 -0.91
C VAL A 148 14.21 9.00 0.38
N MET A 149 15.50 8.77 0.62
CA MET A 149 16.19 9.32 1.80
C MET A 149 16.22 10.85 1.80
N ASP A 150 16.45 11.47 0.65
CA ASP A 150 16.38 12.93 0.50
C ASP A 150 14.98 13.46 0.82
N LYS A 151 13.92 12.79 0.34
CA LYS A 151 12.54 13.14 0.67
C LYS A 151 12.22 12.99 2.17
N ILE A 152 12.83 12.02 2.84
CA ILE A 152 12.70 11.85 4.30
C ILE A 152 13.46 12.93 5.04
N ALA A 153 14.68 13.26 4.61
CA ALA A 153 15.48 14.35 5.18
C ALA A 153 14.76 15.71 5.07
N ASP A 154 14.12 15.96 3.94
CA ASP A 154 13.29 17.15 3.68
C ASP A 154 11.93 17.12 4.41
N LYS A 155 11.70 16.11 5.25
CA LYS A 155 10.44 15.92 5.98
C LYS A 155 9.20 15.83 5.07
N LYS A 156 9.37 15.38 3.85
CA LYS A 156 8.29 15.19 2.89
C LYS A 156 7.63 13.83 3.06
N TYR A 157 8.42 12.81 3.41
CA TYR A 157 7.94 11.47 3.74
C TYR A 157 8.33 11.09 5.16
N PHE A 158 7.44 10.39 5.85
CA PHE A 158 7.64 9.96 7.23
C PHE A 158 7.44 8.44 7.35
N PRO A 159 8.41 7.72 7.91
CA PRO A 159 8.18 6.34 8.29
C PRO A 159 7.21 6.30 9.50
N LEU A 160 6.17 5.50 9.40
CA LEU A 160 5.29 5.25 10.53
C LEU A 160 5.96 4.25 11.47
N ILE A 161 6.36 4.71 12.64
CA ILE A 161 6.99 3.89 13.68
C ILE A 161 5.95 3.62 14.77
N ASP A 162 5.68 2.35 15.02
CA ASP A 162 4.73 1.88 16.04
C ASP A 162 5.35 1.90 17.43
N LYS A 163 6.42 1.14 17.59
CA LYS A 163 7.11 1.02 18.89
C LYS A 163 8.57 0.64 18.68
N VAL A 164 9.42 1.16 19.57
CA VAL A 164 10.82 0.76 19.69
C VAL A 164 10.93 -0.17 20.90
N PHE A 165 11.53 -1.34 20.72
CA PHE A 165 11.83 -2.32 21.73
C PHE A 165 13.34 -2.40 21.96
N SER A 166 13.76 -2.74 23.18
CA SER A 166 15.15 -3.16 23.42
C SER A 166 15.41 -4.53 22.79
N PHE A 167 16.66 -4.89 22.60
CA PHE A 167 17.01 -6.21 22.07
C PHE A 167 16.53 -7.34 23.02
N SER A 168 16.56 -7.14 24.32
CA SER A 168 16.05 -8.08 25.33
C SER A 168 14.56 -8.41 25.14
N ASP A 169 13.78 -7.48 24.58
CA ASP A 169 12.34 -7.62 24.38
C ASP A 169 11.95 -8.09 22.98
N ILE A 170 12.89 -8.66 22.24
CA ILE A 170 12.68 -9.08 20.84
C ILE A 170 11.49 -10.05 20.67
N ILE A 171 11.25 -10.89 21.66
CA ILE A 171 10.13 -11.85 21.67
C ILE A 171 8.80 -11.09 21.67
N ASP A 172 8.68 -10.03 22.48
CA ASP A 172 7.46 -9.23 22.55
C ASP A 172 7.26 -8.38 21.30
N ALA A 173 8.33 -7.92 20.68
CA ALA A 173 8.30 -7.27 19.37
C ALA A 173 7.73 -8.20 18.30
N HIS A 174 8.17 -9.44 18.24
CA HIS A 174 7.62 -10.47 17.34
C HIS A 174 6.14 -10.75 17.61
N LYS A 175 5.77 -11.01 18.87
CA LYS A 175 4.37 -11.22 19.27
C LYS A 175 3.46 -10.05 18.87
N ARG A 176 3.95 -8.80 18.93
CA ARG A 176 3.19 -7.63 18.51
C ARG A 176 2.86 -7.66 17.03
N ILE A 177 3.81 -8.07 16.18
CA ILE A 177 3.61 -8.22 14.72
C ILE A 177 2.69 -9.39 14.41
N GLU A 178 2.93 -10.55 14.99
CA GLU A 178 2.13 -11.77 14.78
C GLU A 178 0.67 -11.56 15.15
N ASN A 179 0.42 -10.85 16.25
CA ASN A 179 -0.94 -10.50 16.68
C ASN A 179 -1.54 -9.32 15.90
N ARG A 180 -0.85 -8.79 14.87
CA ARG A 180 -1.31 -7.65 14.04
C ARG A 180 -1.65 -6.39 14.82
N LYS A 181 -1.03 -6.20 16.00
CA LYS A 181 -1.23 -5.04 16.87
C LYS A 181 -0.40 -3.83 16.44
N ASN A 182 0.57 -4.03 15.56
CA ASN A 182 1.45 -2.96 15.10
C ASN A 182 0.75 -2.00 14.15
N ILE A 183 1.21 -0.75 14.21
CA ILE A 183 0.81 0.35 13.30
C ILE A 183 2.10 0.92 12.70
N GLY A 184 2.45 0.46 11.52
CA GLY A 184 3.75 0.78 10.91
C GLY A 184 4.86 -0.19 11.31
N LYS A 185 6.05 0.34 11.53
CA LYS A 185 7.27 -0.42 11.79
C LYS A 185 7.50 -0.63 13.28
N VAL A 186 7.82 -1.86 13.65
CA VAL A 186 8.40 -2.20 14.97
C VAL A 186 9.91 -2.15 14.83
N ILE A 187 10.57 -1.42 15.70
CA ILE A 187 12.02 -1.18 15.68
C ILE A 187 12.67 -1.90 16.87
N ILE A 188 13.83 -2.50 16.66
CA ILE A 188 14.68 -3.03 17.74
C ILE A 188 15.85 -2.07 17.91
N ASN A 189 16.05 -1.61 19.14
CA ASN A 189 17.18 -0.79 19.53
C ASN A 189 18.31 -1.69 20.07
N PHE A 190 19.51 -1.58 19.50
CA PHE A 190 20.70 -2.34 19.88
C PHE A 190 21.66 -1.54 20.78
N LYS A 191 21.29 -0.33 21.19
CA LYS A 191 22.17 0.51 22.02
C LYS A 191 22.30 0.02 23.46
N ASP A 192 21.43 -0.90 23.87
CA ASP A 192 21.35 -1.41 25.24
C ASP A 192 21.97 -2.83 25.36
N ILE A 193 22.86 -3.20 24.44
CA ILE A 193 23.63 -4.45 24.44
C ILE A 193 25.04 -4.22 25.00
#